data_9dea9e666b910f56c9c3861f2b6f737f
#
_entry.id   9dea9e666b910f56c9c3861f2b6f737f
#
_cell.length_a   1.000
_cell.length_b   1.000
_cell.length_c   1.000
_cell.angle_alpha   90.00
_cell.angle_beta   90.00
_cell.angle_gamma   90.00
#
_symmetry.space_group_name_H-M   'P 1'
#
loop_
_entity.id
_entity.type
_entity.pdbx_description
1 polymer ?
#
loop_
_entity_poly.entity_id
_entity_poly.type
_entity_poly.pdbx_seq_one_letter_code
_entity_poly.pdbx_strand_id
1 'polypeptide(L)'
;KNYSIDGQKLTINFRSAINKRVNGTLVVVSHYTYGNNGFYLEDCKDVTFENIDVFTTAGMGLVGLASENLTINRFNVRLKPDTDRLMTSTADGMHFGACRGTLKVTNCLIENTHDDAINVKAGHYFGVSEIDYTQKTLKLNKLNYMHRIAEGDTINFYKSDLEFVDSIK
;
A
#
# COMPACT_ATOMS: atom_id res chain seq x y z
N LYS A 1 -11.43 -10.56 -27.01
CA LYS A 1 -10.36 -11.17 -26.16
C LYS A 1 -9.03 -10.92 -26.87
N ASN A 2 -8.06 -10.44 -26.13
CA ASN A 2 -6.73 -10.15 -26.69
C ASN A 2 -5.76 -11.33 -26.50
N TYR A 3 -6.27 -12.52 -26.23
CA TYR A 3 -5.45 -13.71 -26.05
C TYR A 3 -6.18 -14.99 -26.51
N SER A 4 -5.41 -16.01 -26.85
CA SER A 4 -5.90 -17.36 -27.10
C SER A 4 -4.96 -18.40 -26.45
N ILE A 5 -5.51 -19.55 -26.09
CA ILE A 5 -4.77 -20.69 -25.55
C ILE A 5 -5.01 -21.87 -26.46
N ASP A 6 -3.92 -22.51 -26.87
CA ASP A 6 -3.93 -23.75 -27.68
C ASP A 6 -2.93 -24.73 -27.05
N GLY A 7 -3.43 -25.73 -26.36
CA GLY A 7 -2.63 -26.63 -25.53
C GLY A 7 -1.84 -25.85 -24.46
N GLN A 8 -0.52 -25.93 -24.53
CA GLN A 8 0.39 -25.19 -23.65
C GLN A 8 0.85 -23.82 -24.21
N LYS A 9 0.30 -23.42 -25.35
CA LYS A 9 0.68 -22.17 -26.01
C LYS A 9 -0.32 -21.07 -25.66
N LEU A 10 0.16 -20.01 -24.99
CA LEU A 10 -0.55 -18.77 -24.77
C LEU A 10 -0.13 -17.74 -25.81
N THR A 11 -1.08 -17.25 -26.60
CA THR A 11 -0.86 -16.15 -27.55
C THR A 11 -1.53 -14.89 -26.99
N ILE A 12 -0.78 -13.80 -26.84
CA ILE A 12 -1.30 -12.52 -26.36
C ILE A 12 -1.10 -11.48 -27.46
N ASN A 13 -2.20 -10.82 -27.85
CA ASN A 13 -2.19 -9.73 -28.83
C ASN A 13 -2.15 -8.38 -28.08
N PHE A 14 -1.09 -7.64 -28.25
CA PHE A 14 -0.91 -6.33 -27.63
C PHE A 14 -1.49 -5.22 -28.53
N ARG A 15 -2.07 -4.21 -27.92
CA ARG A 15 -2.61 -3.04 -28.65
C ARG A 15 -1.55 -2.04 -29.09
N SER A 16 -0.36 -2.11 -28.52
CA SER A 16 0.77 -1.23 -28.81
C SER A 16 2.02 -2.06 -29.12
N ALA A 17 2.97 -1.45 -29.85
CA ALA A 17 4.22 -2.09 -30.19
C ALA A 17 5.01 -2.51 -28.94
N ILE A 18 5.59 -3.72 -29.01
CA ILE A 18 6.37 -4.32 -27.92
C ILE A 18 7.86 -4.13 -28.24
N ASN A 19 8.33 -2.90 -28.30
CA ASN A 19 9.63 -2.56 -28.87
C ASN A 19 10.85 -3.04 -28.08
N LYS A 20 10.69 -3.56 -26.85
CA LYS A 20 11.80 -3.91 -25.97
C LYS A 20 11.79 -5.37 -25.50
N ARG A 21 10.94 -6.23 -26.06
CA ARG A 21 10.84 -7.63 -25.66
C ARG A 21 11.42 -8.49 -26.75
N VAL A 22 12.22 -9.46 -26.35
CA VAL A 22 12.90 -10.41 -27.22
C VAL A 22 12.63 -11.84 -26.76
N ASN A 23 12.94 -12.81 -27.61
CA ASN A 23 12.87 -14.22 -27.21
C ASN A 23 13.73 -14.46 -25.96
N GLY A 24 13.20 -15.21 -25.01
CA GLY A 24 13.83 -15.47 -23.71
C GLY A 24 13.42 -14.47 -22.60
N THR A 25 12.62 -13.44 -22.90
CA THR A 25 12.06 -12.58 -21.87
C THR A 25 11.09 -13.38 -20.98
N LEU A 26 11.29 -13.31 -19.66
CA LEU A 26 10.39 -13.89 -18.69
C LEU A 26 9.15 -13.01 -18.48
N VAL A 27 8.01 -13.63 -18.34
CA VAL A 27 6.73 -12.94 -18.14
C VAL A 27 6.05 -13.48 -16.89
N VAL A 28 5.65 -12.58 -16.00
CA VAL A 28 4.82 -12.91 -14.85
C VAL A 28 3.36 -12.56 -15.18
N VAL A 29 2.47 -13.52 -15.01
CA VAL A 29 1.03 -13.33 -15.17
C VAL A 29 0.40 -13.26 -13.79
N SER A 30 -0.03 -12.05 -13.38
CA SER A 30 -0.70 -11.85 -12.11
C SER A 30 -2.22 -11.97 -12.28
N HIS A 31 -2.85 -12.90 -11.56
CA HIS A 31 -4.30 -13.06 -11.54
C HIS A 31 -4.97 -11.99 -10.65
N TYR A 32 -4.28 -11.58 -9.61
CA TYR A 32 -4.70 -10.56 -8.66
C TYR A 32 -3.53 -9.63 -8.38
N THR A 33 -3.81 -8.33 -8.21
CA THR A 33 -2.81 -7.34 -7.81
C THR A 33 -2.98 -6.96 -6.34
N TYR A 34 -4.22 -6.81 -5.89
CA TYR A 34 -4.57 -6.45 -4.52
C TYR A 34 -5.49 -7.52 -3.91
N GLY A 35 -5.09 -8.79 -4.02
CA GLY A 35 -5.83 -9.91 -3.46
C GLY A 35 -5.68 -9.99 -1.94
N ASN A 36 -5.11 -11.07 -1.46
CA ASN A 36 -4.88 -11.30 -0.04
C ASN A 36 -3.48 -10.82 0.35
N ASN A 37 -3.40 -9.97 1.37
CA ASN A 37 -2.14 -9.54 1.97
C ASN A 37 -1.53 -10.65 2.83
N GLY A 38 -0.22 -10.65 2.98
CA GLY A 38 0.48 -11.56 3.89
C GLY A 38 0.05 -11.33 5.34
N PHE A 39 0.10 -10.07 5.77
CA PHE A 39 -0.38 -9.60 7.07
C PHE A 39 -1.19 -8.33 6.89
N TYR A 40 -2.23 -8.18 7.72
CA TYR A 40 -3.08 -7.00 7.72
C TYR A 40 -3.38 -6.59 9.15
N LEU A 41 -3.01 -5.36 9.48
CA LEU A 41 -3.29 -4.69 10.75
C LEU A 41 -4.23 -3.52 10.49
N GLU A 42 -5.25 -3.38 11.29
CA GLU A 42 -6.11 -2.21 11.30
C GLU A 42 -6.50 -1.86 12.74
N ASP A 43 -6.41 -0.57 13.07
CA ASP A 43 -6.71 -0.04 14.40
C ASP A 43 -5.96 -0.78 15.54
N CYS A 44 -4.73 -1.25 15.26
CA CYS A 44 -3.89 -1.95 16.24
C CYS A 44 -2.92 -0.98 16.92
N LYS A 45 -2.49 -1.34 18.14
CA LYS A 45 -1.53 -0.54 18.91
C LYS A 45 -0.43 -1.40 19.51
N ASP A 46 0.79 -0.82 19.55
CA ASP A 46 1.98 -1.43 20.18
C ASP A 46 2.28 -2.84 19.64
N VAL A 47 2.26 -2.99 18.30
CA VAL A 47 2.49 -4.28 17.64
C VAL A 47 3.94 -4.41 17.21
N THR A 48 4.51 -5.58 17.47
CA THR A 48 5.85 -5.96 17.01
C THR A 48 5.79 -7.17 16.12
N PHE A 49 6.39 -7.05 14.92
CA PHE A 49 6.74 -8.19 14.06
C PHE A 49 8.23 -8.43 14.12
N GLU A 50 8.62 -9.66 14.36
CA GLU A 50 10.02 -10.01 14.45
C GLU A 50 10.33 -11.39 13.85
N ASN A 51 11.42 -11.47 13.06
CA ASN A 51 11.91 -12.73 12.47
C ASN A 51 10.88 -13.43 11.57
N ILE A 52 10.32 -12.71 10.62
CA ILE A 52 9.30 -13.23 9.69
C ILE A 52 9.84 -13.18 8.26
N ASP A 53 9.65 -14.27 7.53
CA ASP A 53 9.87 -14.34 6.09
C ASP A 53 8.55 -14.52 5.34
N VAL A 54 8.25 -13.60 4.44
CA VAL A 54 7.13 -13.68 3.49
C VAL A 54 7.70 -13.98 2.11
N PHE A 55 7.45 -15.16 1.60
CA PHE A 55 8.01 -15.60 0.31
C PHE A 55 7.08 -15.30 -0.87
N THR A 56 5.78 -15.21 -0.62
CA THR A 56 4.81 -14.89 -1.66
C THR A 56 3.47 -14.46 -1.09
N THR A 57 2.85 -13.50 -1.74
CA THR A 57 1.49 -13.04 -1.41
C THR A 57 0.79 -12.53 -2.67
N ALA A 58 -0.52 -12.70 -2.74
CA ALA A 58 -1.36 -12.21 -3.83
C ALA A 58 -1.82 -10.74 -3.60
N GLY A 59 -1.14 -10.01 -2.77
CA GLY A 59 -1.36 -8.62 -2.43
C GLY A 59 -0.06 -8.02 -1.91
N MET A 60 -0.13 -7.25 -0.85
CA MET A 60 0.99 -6.65 -0.14
C MET A 60 1.57 -7.62 0.90
N GLY A 61 2.86 -7.51 1.20
CA GLY A 61 3.51 -8.35 2.21
C GLY A 61 2.97 -8.06 3.61
N LEU A 62 2.97 -6.80 4.03
CA LEU A 62 2.43 -6.31 5.29
C LEU A 62 1.65 -5.02 5.05
N VAL A 63 0.45 -4.94 5.59
CA VAL A 63 -0.35 -3.71 5.61
C VAL A 63 -0.63 -3.30 7.04
N GLY A 64 -0.38 -2.04 7.37
CA GLY A 64 -0.77 -1.39 8.62
C GLY A 64 -1.65 -0.19 8.32
N LEU A 65 -2.89 -0.19 8.77
CA LEU A 65 -3.81 0.92 8.63
C LEU A 65 -4.25 1.45 9.99
N ALA A 66 -4.27 2.76 10.13
CA ALA A 66 -4.76 3.47 11.33
C ALA A 66 -4.18 2.92 12.64
N SER A 67 -3.03 2.29 12.58
CA SER A 67 -2.39 1.64 13.73
C SER A 67 -1.33 2.54 14.37
N GLU A 68 -1.01 2.28 15.63
CA GLU A 68 -0.12 3.12 16.43
C GLU A 68 1.06 2.31 16.99
N ASN A 69 2.26 2.89 16.94
CA ASN A 69 3.49 2.31 17.50
C ASN A 69 3.79 0.91 16.94
N LEU A 70 4.16 0.85 15.67
CA LEU A 70 4.53 -0.39 15.01
C LEU A 70 6.04 -0.58 14.99
N THR A 71 6.52 -1.74 15.42
CA THR A 71 7.92 -2.16 15.33
C THR A 71 8.03 -3.36 14.42
N ILE A 72 8.78 -3.20 13.33
CA ILE A 72 9.00 -4.21 12.31
C ILE A 72 10.52 -4.49 12.28
N ASN A 73 10.92 -5.65 12.76
CA ASN A 73 12.33 -6.02 12.85
C ASN A 73 12.57 -7.41 12.25
N ARG A 74 13.51 -7.49 11.30
CA ARG A 74 13.78 -8.72 10.54
C ARG A 74 12.49 -9.34 9.94
N PHE A 75 11.68 -8.49 9.34
CA PHE A 75 10.54 -8.89 8.54
C PHE A 75 10.95 -8.79 7.06
N ASN A 76 11.06 -9.92 6.41
CA ASN A 76 11.58 -10.00 5.06
C ASN A 76 10.46 -10.37 4.07
N VAL A 77 10.35 -9.59 3.00
CA VAL A 77 9.56 -9.95 1.82
C VAL A 77 10.57 -10.31 0.75
N ARG A 78 10.89 -11.59 0.64
CA ARG A 78 12.02 -12.08 -0.16
C ARG A 78 11.69 -13.33 -0.95
N LEU A 79 12.46 -13.58 -2.00
CA LEU A 79 12.31 -14.80 -2.77
C LEU A 79 12.56 -16.03 -1.91
N LYS A 80 11.75 -17.07 -2.12
CA LYS A 80 11.98 -18.36 -1.46
C LYS A 80 13.26 -18.97 -2.02
N PRO A 81 14.24 -19.31 -1.17
CA PRO A 81 15.45 -19.99 -1.60
C PRO A 81 15.14 -21.27 -2.37
N ASP A 82 16.03 -21.63 -3.29
CA ASP A 82 15.97 -22.86 -4.09
C ASP A 82 14.67 -22.98 -4.92
N THR A 83 14.14 -21.86 -5.42
CA THR A 83 12.99 -21.85 -6.32
C THR A 83 13.22 -20.88 -7.49
N ASP A 84 12.51 -21.14 -8.61
CA ASP A 84 12.55 -20.26 -9.80
C ASP A 84 11.55 -19.10 -9.73
N ARG A 85 11.17 -18.67 -8.53
CA ARG A 85 10.24 -17.56 -8.36
C ARG A 85 10.90 -16.24 -8.76
N LEU A 86 10.14 -15.41 -9.49
CA LEU A 86 10.60 -14.12 -9.98
C LEU A 86 10.09 -12.96 -9.14
N MET A 87 9.08 -13.18 -8.30
CA MET A 87 8.44 -12.14 -7.50
C MET A 87 7.94 -12.66 -6.16
N THR A 88 7.80 -11.75 -5.22
CA THR A 88 7.36 -11.99 -3.83
C THR A 88 5.92 -11.56 -3.62
N SER A 89 5.61 -10.29 -3.85
CA SER A 89 4.28 -9.70 -3.68
C SER A 89 3.76 -9.15 -5.00
N THR A 90 2.44 -9.16 -5.19
CA THR A 90 1.81 -8.59 -6.40
C THR A 90 1.56 -7.08 -6.28
N ALA A 91 1.89 -6.50 -5.14
CA ALA A 91 1.85 -5.08 -4.83
C ALA A 91 3.01 -4.72 -3.89
N ASP A 92 2.85 -3.76 -2.98
CA ASP A 92 3.91 -3.30 -2.09
C ASP A 92 4.47 -4.42 -1.19
N GLY A 93 5.74 -4.31 -0.82
CA GLY A 93 6.32 -5.14 0.23
C GLY A 93 5.70 -4.83 1.59
N MET A 94 5.65 -3.55 1.95
CA MET A 94 4.96 -3.03 3.14
C MET A 94 4.18 -1.77 2.80
N HIS A 95 3.00 -1.61 3.38
CA HIS A 95 2.16 -0.42 3.18
C HIS A 95 1.58 0.06 4.51
N PHE A 96 1.86 1.31 4.86
CA PHE A 96 1.37 1.94 6.09
C PHE A 96 0.53 3.16 5.76
N GLY A 97 -0.74 3.14 6.17
CA GLY A 97 -1.70 4.20 5.93
C GLY A 97 -2.29 4.75 7.23
N ALA A 98 -2.30 6.08 7.40
CA ALA A 98 -2.87 6.76 8.55
C ALA A 98 -2.34 6.26 9.92
N CYS A 99 -1.15 5.69 9.95
CA CYS A 99 -0.52 5.23 11.20
C CYS A 99 -0.08 6.42 12.06
N ARG A 100 -0.02 6.19 13.37
CA ARG A 100 0.32 7.19 14.39
C ARG A 100 1.51 6.76 15.22
N GLY A 101 2.03 7.69 16.02
CA GLY A 101 3.16 7.43 16.92
C GLY A 101 4.41 7.03 16.15
N THR A 102 5.07 5.96 16.56
CA THR A 102 6.31 5.50 15.97
C THR A 102 6.09 4.36 14.99
N LEU A 103 6.59 4.50 13.77
CA LEU A 103 6.77 3.41 12.82
C LEU A 103 8.27 3.11 12.71
N LYS A 104 8.71 1.99 13.28
CA LYS A 104 10.11 1.56 13.29
C LYS A 104 10.29 0.34 12.41
N VAL A 105 11.03 0.48 11.30
CA VAL A 105 11.37 -0.61 10.38
C VAL A 105 12.89 -0.79 10.39
N THR A 106 13.36 -1.97 10.80
CA THR A 106 14.79 -2.25 10.96
C THR A 106 15.16 -3.65 10.52
N ASN A 107 16.36 -3.78 9.93
CA ASN A 107 16.94 -5.07 9.54
C ASN A 107 16.04 -5.90 8.59
N CYS A 108 15.21 -5.23 7.78
CA CYS A 108 14.31 -5.88 6.85
C CYS A 108 14.92 -5.98 5.45
N LEU A 109 14.58 -7.04 4.73
CA LEU A 109 14.89 -7.22 3.32
C LEU A 109 13.59 -7.24 2.53
N ILE A 110 13.47 -6.37 1.53
CA ILE A 110 12.33 -6.35 0.61
C ILE A 110 12.88 -6.38 -0.81
N GLU A 111 12.49 -7.39 -1.55
CA GLU A 111 12.96 -7.61 -2.90
C GLU A 111 11.87 -8.17 -3.81
N ASN A 112 12.00 -7.91 -5.11
CA ASN A 112 11.15 -8.49 -6.16
C ASN A 112 9.65 -8.29 -5.94
N THR A 113 9.26 -7.15 -5.37
CA THR A 113 7.87 -6.70 -5.29
C THR A 113 7.41 -6.16 -6.64
N HIS A 114 6.11 -6.15 -6.91
CA HIS A 114 5.57 -5.54 -8.13
C HIS A 114 5.28 -4.05 -8.00
N ASP A 115 5.38 -3.50 -6.80
CA ASP A 115 5.18 -2.09 -6.50
C ASP A 115 6.22 -1.65 -5.47
N ASP A 116 5.93 -0.67 -4.64
CA ASP A 116 6.86 -0.08 -3.68
C ASP A 116 7.43 -1.11 -2.69
N ALA A 117 8.70 -0.98 -2.35
CA ALA A 117 9.27 -1.76 -1.26
C ALA A 117 8.58 -1.41 0.06
N ILE A 118 8.48 -0.12 0.38
CA ILE A 118 7.76 0.42 1.52
C ILE A 118 7.01 1.68 1.08
N ASN A 119 5.70 1.69 1.31
CA ASN A 119 4.84 2.83 1.08
C ASN A 119 4.31 3.34 2.41
N VAL A 120 4.52 4.60 2.73
CA VAL A 120 3.98 5.24 3.93
C VAL A 120 3.13 6.43 3.52
N LYS A 121 1.85 6.39 3.85
CA LYS A 121 0.88 7.44 3.55
C LYS A 121 0.32 8.03 4.82
N ALA A 122 0.55 9.32 5.01
CA ALA A 122 -0.05 10.09 6.09
C ALA A 122 -0.72 11.33 5.48
N GLY A 123 -1.93 11.59 5.91
CA GLY A 123 -2.67 12.76 5.48
C GLY A 123 -3.28 12.65 4.08
N HIS A 124 -4.50 13.09 4.00
CA HIS A 124 -5.24 13.22 2.75
C HIS A 124 -5.99 14.55 2.79
N TYR A 125 -6.24 15.12 1.64
CA TYR A 125 -7.08 16.29 1.53
C TYR A 125 -8.55 15.91 1.57
N PHE A 126 -9.33 16.66 2.32
CA PHE A 126 -10.78 16.57 2.35
C PHE A 126 -11.36 17.88 1.86
N GLY A 127 -12.34 17.82 0.99
CA GLY A 127 -13.15 18.99 0.71
C GLY A 127 -14.08 19.25 1.88
N VAL A 128 -14.17 20.50 2.33
CA VAL A 128 -15.21 20.94 3.27
C VAL A 128 -16.49 21.15 2.47
N SER A 129 -17.54 20.40 2.81
CA SER A 129 -18.84 20.54 2.13
C SER A 129 -19.78 21.51 2.83
N GLU A 130 -19.61 21.69 4.14
CA GLU A 130 -20.48 22.54 4.95
C GLU A 130 -19.72 23.01 6.20
N ILE A 131 -19.96 24.25 6.61
CA ILE A 131 -19.47 24.81 7.88
C ILE A 131 -20.66 25.36 8.64
N ASP A 132 -20.90 24.84 9.83
CA ASP A 132 -21.87 25.42 10.78
C ASP A 132 -21.12 26.18 11.86
N TYR A 133 -21.13 27.49 11.76
CA TYR A 133 -20.47 28.40 12.72
C TYR A 133 -21.17 28.41 14.09
N THR A 134 -22.47 28.10 14.14
CA THR A 134 -23.24 28.08 15.40
C THR A 134 -22.91 26.83 16.21
N GLN A 135 -22.91 25.66 15.57
CA GLN A 135 -22.58 24.39 16.18
C GLN A 135 -21.06 24.15 16.20
N LYS A 136 -20.27 25.00 15.57
CA LYS A 136 -18.80 24.85 15.39
C LYS A 136 -18.42 23.50 14.78
N THR A 137 -19.14 23.11 13.74
CA THR A 137 -18.93 21.82 13.07
C THR A 137 -18.53 21.99 11.62
N LEU A 138 -17.72 21.05 11.15
CA LEU A 138 -17.31 20.89 9.76
C LEU A 138 -17.86 19.59 9.21
N LYS A 139 -18.46 19.64 8.04
CA LYS A 139 -18.81 18.45 7.29
C LYS A 139 -17.81 18.27 6.15
N LEU A 140 -17.11 17.16 6.20
CA LEU A 140 -16.12 16.82 5.21
C LEU A 140 -16.74 15.96 4.10
N ASN A 141 -16.20 16.07 2.88
CA ASN A 141 -16.56 15.19 1.79
C ASN A 141 -16.20 13.74 2.15
N LYS A 142 -16.80 12.82 1.41
CA LYS A 142 -16.69 11.37 1.64
C LYS A 142 -15.26 10.94 2.00
N LEU A 143 -15.11 10.41 3.21
CA LEU A 143 -13.90 9.75 3.67
C LEU A 143 -13.83 8.34 3.09
N ASN A 144 -12.65 7.87 2.75
CA ASN A 144 -12.43 6.46 2.47
C ASN A 144 -11.85 5.76 3.72
N TYR A 145 -11.69 4.46 3.67
CA TYR A 145 -11.22 3.64 4.79
C TYR A 145 -9.82 4.00 5.32
N MET A 146 -9.01 4.70 4.52
CA MET A 146 -7.67 5.16 4.94
C MET A 146 -7.68 6.50 5.68
N HIS A 147 -8.84 7.13 5.78
CA HIS A 147 -8.97 8.43 6.41
C HIS A 147 -9.48 8.26 7.84
N ARG A 148 -8.56 8.27 8.78
CA ARG A 148 -8.88 8.20 10.21
C ARG A 148 -8.50 9.52 10.87
N ILE A 149 -9.51 10.23 11.36
CA ILE A 149 -9.35 11.43 12.18
C ILE A 149 -9.63 11.02 13.62
N ALA A 150 -8.80 11.44 14.55
CA ALA A 150 -8.98 11.16 15.95
C ALA A 150 -8.90 12.47 16.77
N GLU A 151 -9.44 12.42 17.98
CA GLU A 151 -9.29 13.50 18.94
C GLU A 151 -7.81 13.81 19.18
N GLY A 152 -7.48 15.12 19.15
CA GLY A 152 -6.10 15.61 19.28
C GLY A 152 -5.33 15.72 17.97
N ASP A 153 -5.89 15.30 16.84
CA ASP A 153 -5.29 15.58 15.53
C ASP A 153 -5.33 17.07 15.20
N THR A 154 -4.31 17.52 14.48
CA THR A 154 -4.28 18.87 13.93
C THR A 154 -4.90 18.87 12.54
N ILE A 155 -5.91 19.70 12.33
CA ILE A 155 -6.55 19.90 11.03
C ILE A 155 -5.99 21.17 10.42
N ASN A 156 -5.32 21.04 9.28
CA ASN A 156 -4.80 22.16 8.51
C ASN A 156 -5.77 22.53 7.39
N PHE A 157 -6.06 23.81 7.26
CA PHE A 157 -6.93 24.35 6.21
C PHE A 157 -6.09 24.94 5.09
N TYR A 158 -6.49 24.64 3.86
CA TYR A 158 -5.85 25.14 2.64
C TYR A 158 -6.90 25.67 1.68
N LYS A 159 -6.53 26.70 0.89
CA LYS A 159 -7.30 27.11 -0.28
C LYS A 159 -7.22 26.04 -1.39
N SER A 160 -8.00 26.20 -2.44
CA SER A 160 -8.01 25.29 -3.59
C SER A 160 -6.68 25.24 -4.36
N ASP A 161 -5.86 26.27 -4.24
CA ASP A 161 -4.50 26.36 -4.80
C ASP A 161 -3.41 25.83 -3.86
N LEU A 162 -3.82 25.20 -2.76
CA LEU A 162 -2.97 24.65 -1.70
C LEU A 162 -2.24 25.68 -0.83
N GLU A 163 -2.64 26.95 -0.89
CA GLU A 163 -2.14 27.95 0.05
C GLU A 163 -2.68 27.64 1.46
N PHE A 164 -1.78 27.55 2.44
CA PHE A 164 -2.14 27.35 3.83
C PHE A 164 -2.95 28.52 4.39
N VAL A 165 -4.01 28.26 5.10
CA VAL A 165 -4.90 29.27 5.69
C VAL A 165 -4.76 29.29 7.21
N ASP A 166 -4.99 28.15 7.86
CA ASP A 166 -5.05 28.05 9.32
C ASP A 166 -4.94 26.59 9.77
N SER A 167 -4.80 26.37 11.06
CA SER A 167 -4.86 25.06 11.70
C SER A 167 -5.62 25.08 13.02
N ILE A 168 -6.35 24.03 13.29
CA ILE A 168 -7.01 23.78 14.57
C ILE A 168 -6.61 22.41 15.12
N LYS A 169 -6.66 22.28 16.44
CA LYS A 169 -6.39 21.05 17.18
C LYS A 169 -7.62 20.56 17.92
#